data_8eaf776bac7ad34bac62b6968a080d21
#
_entry.id   8eaf776bac7ad34bac62b6968a080d21
#
_cell.length_a   1.000
_cell.length_b   1.000
_cell.length_c   1.000
_cell.angle_alpha   90.00
_cell.angle_beta   90.00
_cell.angle_gamma   90.00
#
_symmetry.space_group_name_H-M   'P 1'
#
loop_
_entity.id
_entity.type
_entity.pdbx_description
1 polymer ?
#
loop_
_entity_poly.entity_id
_entity_poly.type
_entity_poly.pdbx_seq_one_letter_code
_entity_poly.pdbx_strand_id
1 'polypeptide(L)'
;MRPVRWLGIASLILYIFLHQAISSPWVELLAYNIVAIASIAVVLSAPHISDPITKPFTAIAITLWTLGSLIASASSFITLGTAASVSSNLLYLIFYPIAVISLPRLLAASRKLKLLELFDASIVGLGLGTLGTAILMKPLAPHFVGNIGETFFAIMFPISDLILLAVVVAAMATQGFSRRGLTLTTGVLIYTSTDLYFLWQQTNQQYLFGSLIDLGWLIGLIIIAESFWQTGIDEQRGNGLSPILVSISVSLSATVLALIALQPKYFPRFVLIPAIATLTLAFTRMAIALMQARNIGEERILARTDELTGLPNRRRLVSEIDTFIDKKGSLLLLDLDGFKPINDLHGHETGDKVLQQVALRFERVLPAGALLARLGGDEFGVLYEGGHDSAVEVALALKATLSYPFHINNQEIRLGVSVGVAENKGERDLLVRADNAMYKAKREGLGVYQL
;
A
#
# COMPACT_ATOMS: atom_id res chain seq x y z
N MET A 1 31.67 15.56 -1.07
CA MET A 1 30.29 15.34 -1.57
C MET A 1 29.51 16.65 -1.85
N ARG A 2 29.72 17.73 -1.09
CA ARG A 2 29.03 19.01 -1.33
C ARG A 2 29.26 19.68 -2.71
N PRO A 3 30.46 19.60 -3.34
CA PRO A 3 30.67 20.28 -4.64
C PRO A 3 29.83 19.68 -5.79
N VAL A 4 29.54 18.35 -5.77
CA VAL A 4 28.75 17.70 -6.83
C VAL A 4 27.32 18.25 -6.93
N ARG A 5 26.75 18.71 -5.83
CA ARG A 5 25.42 19.33 -5.79
C ARG A 5 25.29 20.52 -6.74
N TRP A 6 26.36 21.30 -6.89
CA TRP A 6 26.37 22.50 -7.73
C TRP A 6 26.67 22.21 -9.20
N LEU A 7 27.00 20.96 -9.54
CA LEU A 7 27.44 20.58 -10.88
C LEU A 7 26.36 20.89 -11.94
N GLY A 8 25.09 20.63 -11.64
CA GLY A 8 23.98 20.93 -12.54
C GLY A 8 23.87 22.44 -12.83
N ILE A 9 23.91 23.27 -11.78
CA ILE A 9 23.84 24.73 -11.95
C ILE A 9 25.09 25.25 -12.68
N ALA A 10 26.27 24.80 -12.32
CA ALA A 10 27.51 25.21 -12.95
C ALA A 10 27.55 24.83 -14.44
N SER A 11 27.11 23.61 -14.79
CA SER A 11 27.02 23.18 -16.20
C SER A 11 25.97 23.97 -16.99
N LEU A 12 24.84 24.36 -16.38
CA LEU A 12 23.83 25.20 -17.00
C LEU A 12 24.38 26.61 -17.30
N ILE A 13 25.05 27.22 -16.34
CA ILE A 13 25.67 28.53 -16.50
C ILE A 13 26.72 28.47 -17.64
N LEU A 14 27.54 27.41 -17.63
CA LEU A 14 28.55 27.22 -18.70
C LEU A 14 27.87 27.05 -20.06
N TYR A 15 26.80 26.25 -20.14
CA TYR A 15 26.03 26.05 -21.37
C TYR A 15 25.46 27.38 -21.90
N ILE A 16 24.82 28.20 -21.04
CA ILE A 16 24.28 29.50 -21.42
C ILE A 16 25.37 30.42 -21.97
N PHE A 17 26.52 30.45 -21.29
CA PHE A 17 27.66 31.26 -21.75
C PHE A 17 28.20 30.78 -23.11
N LEU A 18 28.39 29.46 -23.29
CA LEU A 18 28.85 28.87 -24.54
C LEU A 18 27.85 29.09 -25.68
N HIS A 19 26.55 28.94 -25.41
CA HIS A 19 25.49 29.17 -26.37
C HIS A 19 25.47 30.63 -26.89
N GLN A 20 25.73 31.63 -26.01
CA GLN A 20 25.81 33.04 -26.41
C GLN A 20 27.14 33.41 -27.11
N ALA A 21 28.23 32.75 -26.72
CA ALA A 21 29.56 33.06 -27.22
C ALA A 21 29.92 32.38 -28.52
N ILE A 22 29.35 31.16 -28.77
CA ILE A 22 29.76 30.29 -29.87
C ILE A 22 28.51 29.74 -30.57
N SER A 23 28.26 30.23 -31.77
CA SER A 23 27.20 29.68 -32.64
C SER A 23 27.68 28.39 -33.35
N SER A 24 27.78 27.32 -32.58
CA SER A 24 28.21 26.03 -33.09
C SER A 24 27.21 24.92 -32.74
N PRO A 25 26.86 24.02 -33.68
CA PRO A 25 26.03 22.86 -33.44
C PRO A 25 26.51 21.97 -32.28
N TRP A 26 27.82 21.90 -32.05
CA TRP A 26 28.43 21.11 -30.98
C TRP A 26 28.08 21.65 -29.59
N VAL A 27 27.82 22.95 -29.44
CA VAL A 27 27.36 23.51 -28.16
C VAL A 27 25.98 22.97 -27.81
N GLU A 28 25.06 22.93 -28.78
CA GLU A 28 23.72 22.39 -28.59
C GLU A 28 23.72 20.86 -28.40
N LEU A 29 24.61 20.17 -29.09
CA LEU A 29 24.69 18.71 -28.96
C LEU A 29 25.37 18.27 -27.66
N LEU A 30 26.54 18.85 -27.34
CA LEU A 30 27.36 18.36 -26.24
C LEU A 30 27.09 19.15 -24.93
N ALA A 31 27.19 20.47 -24.95
CA ALA A 31 27.08 21.26 -23.73
C ALA A 31 25.66 21.22 -23.13
N TYR A 32 24.61 21.19 -23.96
CA TYR A 32 23.23 21.00 -23.54
C TYR A 32 23.05 19.66 -22.81
N ASN A 33 23.48 18.56 -23.41
CA ASN A 33 23.32 17.24 -22.82
C ASN A 33 24.22 16.97 -21.62
N ILE A 34 25.37 17.67 -21.49
CA ILE A 34 26.21 17.61 -20.28
C ILE A 34 25.43 18.12 -19.06
N VAL A 35 24.52 19.08 -19.20
CA VAL A 35 23.68 19.55 -18.09
C VAL A 35 22.74 18.44 -17.57
N ALA A 36 22.15 17.68 -18.47
CA ALA A 36 21.33 16.54 -18.10
C ALA A 36 22.14 15.41 -17.43
N ILE A 37 23.35 15.12 -17.95
CA ILE A 37 24.29 14.16 -17.34
C ILE A 37 24.72 14.65 -15.93
N ALA A 38 24.99 15.95 -15.77
CA ALA A 38 25.28 16.52 -14.47
C ALA A 38 24.13 16.33 -13.47
N SER A 39 22.87 16.44 -13.93
CA SER A 39 21.68 16.17 -13.10
C SER A 39 21.63 14.72 -12.61
N ILE A 40 22.05 13.74 -13.46
CA ILE A 40 22.19 12.33 -13.05
C ILE A 40 23.22 12.18 -11.93
N ALA A 41 24.40 12.83 -12.07
CA ALA A 41 25.44 12.80 -11.06
C ALA A 41 24.98 13.42 -9.74
N VAL A 42 24.21 14.51 -9.78
CA VAL A 42 23.60 15.17 -8.61
C VAL A 42 22.62 14.21 -7.90
N VAL A 43 21.74 13.51 -8.62
CA VAL A 43 20.80 12.53 -8.05
C VAL A 43 21.55 11.38 -7.38
N LEU A 44 22.51 10.77 -8.06
CA LEU A 44 23.24 9.60 -7.54
C LEU A 44 24.10 9.92 -6.32
N SER A 45 24.70 11.13 -6.27
CA SER A 45 25.53 11.56 -5.15
C SER A 45 24.76 12.17 -3.98
N ALA A 46 23.43 12.32 -4.08
CA ALA A 46 22.59 12.85 -3.01
C ALA A 46 22.71 12.02 -1.70
N PRO A 47 22.41 12.61 -0.53
CA PRO A 47 22.41 11.89 0.75
C PRO A 47 21.51 10.66 0.72
N HIS A 48 21.66 9.81 1.75
CA HIS A 48 20.85 8.60 1.85
C HIS A 48 19.35 8.92 1.83
N ILE A 49 18.63 8.22 0.95
CA ILE A 49 17.17 8.24 0.84
C ILE A 49 16.67 6.86 1.28
N SER A 50 15.64 6.83 2.11
CA SER A 50 15.11 5.61 2.73
C SER A 50 14.64 4.56 1.72
N ASP A 51 14.10 4.98 0.58
CA ASP A 51 13.70 4.05 -0.49
C ASP A 51 14.89 3.78 -1.44
N PRO A 52 15.36 2.52 -1.53
CA PRO A 52 16.58 2.17 -2.28
C PRO A 52 16.42 2.29 -3.80
N ILE A 53 15.20 2.21 -4.33
CA ILE A 53 14.96 2.24 -5.78
C ILE A 53 14.79 3.66 -6.33
N THR A 54 14.51 4.65 -5.50
CA THR A 54 14.22 6.03 -5.92
C THR A 54 15.37 6.65 -6.72
N LYS A 55 16.60 6.59 -6.21
CA LYS A 55 17.77 7.16 -6.91
C LYS A 55 18.07 6.46 -8.25
N PRO A 56 18.24 5.11 -8.28
CA PRO A 56 18.59 4.45 -9.54
C PRO A 56 17.48 4.61 -10.59
N PHE A 57 16.20 4.55 -10.21
CA PHE A 57 15.11 4.72 -11.17
C PHE A 57 15.05 6.16 -11.70
N THR A 58 15.23 7.18 -10.85
CA THR A 58 15.29 8.57 -11.33
C THR A 58 16.51 8.79 -12.23
N ALA A 59 17.66 8.23 -11.89
CA ALA A 59 18.85 8.29 -12.75
C ALA A 59 18.61 7.62 -14.11
N ILE A 60 17.97 6.45 -14.12
CA ILE A 60 17.58 5.75 -15.38
C ILE A 60 16.60 6.63 -16.19
N ALA A 61 15.58 7.23 -15.54
CA ALA A 61 14.65 8.11 -16.22
C ALA A 61 15.39 9.28 -16.92
N ILE A 62 16.23 10.02 -16.17
CA ILE A 62 17.00 11.15 -16.73
C ILE A 62 17.96 10.64 -17.83
N THR A 63 18.55 9.45 -17.69
CA THR A 63 19.43 8.88 -18.73
C THR A 63 18.67 8.61 -20.01
N LEU A 64 17.47 8.04 -19.95
CA LEU A 64 16.62 7.79 -21.12
C LEU A 64 16.23 9.13 -21.81
N TRP A 65 15.86 10.13 -21.00
CA TRP A 65 15.61 11.48 -21.52
C TRP A 65 16.84 12.06 -22.21
N THR A 66 18.03 11.95 -21.59
CA THR A 66 19.29 12.44 -22.14
C THR A 66 19.65 11.75 -23.46
N LEU A 67 19.46 10.42 -23.54
CA LEU A 67 19.68 9.68 -24.80
C LEU A 67 18.71 10.11 -25.90
N GLY A 68 17.45 10.32 -25.56
CA GLY A 68 16.47 10.89 -26.48
C GLY A 68 16.87 12.26 -26.97
N SER A 69 17.32 13.13 -26.05
CA SER A 69 17.82 14.47 -26.36
C SER A 69 19.06 14.49 -27.24
N LEU A 70 20.01 13.59 -27.02
CA LEU A 70 21.20 13.43 -27.88
C LEU A 70 20.81 13.08 -29.31
N ILE A 71 19.87 12.15 -29.49
CA ILE A 71 19.39 11.75 -30.83
C ILE A 71 18.63 12.93 -31.49
N ALA A 72 17.75 13.61 -30.74
CA ALA A 72 16.99 14.74 -31.23
C ALA A 72 17.91 15.91 -31.65
N SER A 73 18.88 16.26 -30.79
CA SER A 73 19.88 17.29 -31.09
C SER A 73 20.73 16.93 -32.31
N ALA A 74 21.19 15.68 -32.41
CA ALA A 74 21.95 15.21 -33.57
C ALA A 74 21.14 15.28 -34.87
N SER A 75 19.84 14.98 -34.82
CA SER A 75 18.96 15.02 -36.00
C SER A 75 18.74 16.43 -36.54
N SER A 76 19.02 17.46 -35.75
CA SER A 76 18.95 18.87 -36.19
C SER A 76 20.13 19.28 -37.07
N PHE A 77 21.24 18.53 -37.07
CA PHE A 77 22.45 18.83 -37.80
C PHE A 77 22.80 17.78 -38.84
N ILE A 78 22.35 16.54 -38.66
CA ILE A 78 22.61 15.41 -39.53
C ILE A 78 21.26 14.81 -39.92
N THR A 79 21.02 14.56 -41.18
CA THR A 79 19.81 13.89 -41.64
C THR A 79 19.79 12.44 -41.15
N LEU A 80 19.29 12.25 -39.95
CA LEU A 80 19.01 10.94 -39.38
C LEU A 80 17.65 10.48 -39.92
N GLY A 81 17.54 9.23 -40.35
CA GLY A 81 16.31 8.67 -40.89
C GLY A 81 15.15 8.64 -39.83
N THR A 82 13.92 8.38 -40.28
CA THR A 82 12.72 8.32 -39.43
C THR A 82 12.86 7.40 -38.22
N ALA A 83 13.67 6.35 -38.30
CA ALA A 83 13.98 5.45 -37.21
C ALA A 83 14.62 6.19 -36.00
N ALA A 84 15.49 7.15 -36.24
CA ALA A 84 16.14 7.94 -35.17
C ALA A 84 15.13 8.84 -34.46
N SER A 85 14.25 9.53 -35.20
CA SER A 85 13.19 10.35 -34.63
C SER A 85 12.22 9.51 -33.77
N VAL A 86 11.80 8.35 -34.27
CA VAL A 86 10.95 7.44 -33.49
C VAL A 86 11.68 6.94 -32.24
N SER A 87 12.97 6.59 -32.35
CA SER A 87 13.75 6.13 -31.18
C SER A 87 13.89 7.23 -30.11
N SER A 88 14.17 8.48 -30.51
CA SER A 88 14.22 9.62 -29.61
C SER A 88 12.89 9.79 -28.86
N ASN A 89 11.78 9.81 -29.59
CA ASN A 89 10.45 9.98 -29.00
C ASN A 89 10.06 8.82 -28.07
N LEU A 90 10.44 7.57 -28.40
CA LEU A 90 10.23 6.43 -27.52
C LEU A 90 11.04 6.53 -26.21
N LEU A 91 12.29 6.99 -26.28
CA LEU A 91 13.12 7.21 -25.09
C LEU A 91 12.51 8.27 -24.18
N TYR A 92 12.03 9.39 -24.73
CA TYR A 92 11.29 10.40 -23.97
C TYR A 92 10.00 9.82 -23.38
N LEU A 93 9.26 9.01 -24.11
CA LEU A 93 8.02 8.44 -23.60
C LEU A 93 8.26 7.44 -22.45
N ILE A 94 9.32 6.63 -22.52
CA ILE A 94 9.69 5.67 -21.45
C ILE A 94 10.19 6.39 -20.17
N PHE A 95 10.69 7.62 -20.28
CA PHE A 95 11.03 8.45 -19.12
C PHE A 95 9.84 8.56 -18.15
N TYR A 96 8.62 8.82 -18.63
CA TYR A 96 7.46 9.12 -17.79
C TYR A 96 7.03 7.97 -16.85
N PRO A 97 6.82 6.72 -17.28
CA PRO A 97 6.43 5.66 -16.35
C PRO A 97 7.49 5.43 -15.26
N ILE A 98 8.77 5.58 -15.58
CA ILE A 98 9.85 5.43 -14.60
C ILE A 98 9.85 6.61 -13.63
N ALA A 99 9.64 7.84 -14.11
CA ALA A 99 9.52 9.04 -13.30
C ALA A 99 8.30 8.99 -12.37
N VAL A 100 7.13 8.55 -12.88
CA VAL A 100 5.89 8.35 -12.09
C VAL A 100 6.10 7.32 -10.97
N ILE A 101 6.91 6.30 -11.18
CA ILE A 101 7.25 5.33 -10.14
C ILE A 101 8.25 5.90 -9.14
N SER A 102 9.27 6.64 -9.58
CA SER A 102 10.40 7.06 -8.74
C SER A 102 10.18 8.35 -7.98
N LEU A 103 9.64 9.39 -8.62
CA LEU A 103 9.57 10.72 -8.02
C LEU A 103 8.63 10.83 -6.81
N PRO A 104 7.42 10.24 -6.80
CA PRO A 104 6.58 10.24 -5.60
C PRO A 104 7.23 9.55 -4.40
N ARG A 105 8.06 8.51 -4.65
CA ARG A 105 8.80 7.78 -3.61
C ARG A 105 9.85 8.63 -2.91
N LEU A 106 10.35 9.67 -3.58
CA LEU A 106 11.27 10.64 -2.98
C LEU A 106 10.62 11.41 -1.82
N LEU A 107 9.30 11.59 -1.87
CA LEU A 107 8.53 12.32 -0.86
C LEU A 107 8.19 11.45 0.35
N ALA A 108 8.25 10.13 0.22
CA ALA A 108 8.06 9.24 1.36
C ALA A 108 9.11 9.53 2.44
N ALA A 109 8.64 9.74 3.66
CA ALA A 109 9.48 9.97 4.84
C ALA A 109 10.40 8.74 5.08
N SER A 110 10.73 8.39 6.27
CA SER A 110 11.59 7.28 6.64
C SER A 110 11.07 5.86 6.24
N ARG A 111 9.96 5.75 5.51
CA ARG A 111 9.25 4.51 5.21
C ARG A 111 9.10 4.29 3.70
N LYS A 112 9.26 3.01 3.28
CA LYS A 112 8.86 2.59 1.92
C LYS A 112 7.38 2.89 1.70
N LEU A 113 7.03 3.56 0.60
CA LEU A 113 5.64 3.74 0.19
C LEU A 113 4.97 2.36 0.06
N LYS A 114 3.83 2.19 0.70
CA LYS A 114 3.01 1.00 0.49
C LYS A 114 2.46 1.02 -0.93
N LEU A 115 2.34 -0.15 -1.53
CA LEU A 115 1.80 -0.29 -2.90
C LEU A 115 0.44 0.41 -3.05
N LEU A 116 -0.44 0.30 -2.05
CA LEU A 116 -1.74 0.96 -2.07
C LEU A 116 -1.66 2.49 -2.07
N GLU A 117 -0.70 3.08 -1.34
CA GLU A 117 -0.47 4.53 -1.33
C GLU A 117 -0.01 5.03 -2.70
N LEU A 118 0.82 4.24 -3.40
CA LEU A 118 1.23 4.54 -4.76
C LEU A 118 0.05 4.45 -5.74
N PHE A 119 -0.82 3.44 -5.60
CA PHE A 119 -2.05 3.35 -6.39
C PHE A 119 -2.96 4.55 -6.14
N ASP A 120 -3.18 4.94 -4.89
CA ASP A 120 -4.03 6.07 -4.53
C ASP A 120 -3.50 7.39 -5.14
N ALA A 121 -2.20 7.64 -5.04
CA ALA A 121 -1.56 8.82 -5.66
C ALA A 121 -1.68 8.77 -7.20
N SER A 122 -1.50 7.60 -7.80
CA SER A 122 -1.61 7.43 -9.26
C SER A 122 -3.06 7.60 -9.73
N ILE A 123 -4.05 7.10 -9.01
CA ILE A 123 -5.49 7.28 -9.33
C ILE A 123 -5.86 8.75 -9.28
N VAL A 124 -5.44 9.46 -8.23
CA VAL A 124 -5.71 10.91 -8.12
C VAL A 124 -4.98 11.68 -9.21
N GLY A 125 -3.71 11.35 -9.46
CA GLY A 125 -2.92 11.97 -10.51
C GLY A 125 -3.53 11.78 -11.91
N LEU A 126 -3.89 10.55 -12.26
CA LEU A 126 -4.53 10.23 -13.52
C LEU A 126 -5.91 10.87 -13.67
N GLY A 127 -6.72 10.89 -12.58
CA GLY A 127 -8.03 11.53 -12.59
C GLY A 127 -7.94 13.04 -12.83
N LEU A 128 -7.03 13.73 -12.14
CA LEU A 128 -6.75 15.16 -12.38
C LEU A 128 -6.13 15.37 -13.76
N GLY A 129 -5.22 14.48 -14.18
CA GLY A 129 -4.62 14.47 -15.51
C GLY A 129 -5.68 14.33 -16.61
N THR A 130 -6.71 13.51 -16.40
CA THR A 130 -7.84 13.38 -17.33
C THR A 130 -8.55 14.71 -17.54
N LEU A 131 -8.85 15.43 -16.45
CA LEU A 131 -9.47 16.75 -16.52
C LEU A 131 -8.54 17.76 -17.18
N GLY A 132 -7.28 17.81 -16.78
CA GLY A 132 -6.27 18.69 -17.37
C GLY A 132 -6.14 18.46 -18.88
N THR A 133 -6.04 17.19 -19.29
CA THR A 133 -5.99 16.81 -20.71
C THR A 133 -7.24 17.23 -21.45
N ALA A 134 -8.44 17.02 -20.88
CA ALA A 134 -9.70 17.39 -21.51
C ALA A 134 -9.81 18.90 -21.75
N ILE A 135 -9.34 19.72 -20.81
CA ILE A 135 -9.41 21.18 -20.89
C ILE A 135 -8.30 21.75 -21.76
N LEU A 136 -7.03 21.39 -21.48
CA LEU A 136 -5.86 22.03 -22.10
C LEU A 136 -5.63 21.57 -23.53
N MET A 137 -5.95 20.32 -23.86
CA MET A 137 -5.69 19.79 -25.20
C MET A 137 -6.82 20.04 -26.19
N LYS A 138 -8.01 20.45 -25.74
CA LYS A 138 -9.14 20.76 -26.61
C LYS A 138 -8.82 21.82 -27.66
N PRO A 139 -8.22 22.98 -27.32
CA PRO A 139 -7.88 24.01 -28.30
C PRO A 139 -6.77 23.59 -29.27
N LEU A 140 -5.94 22.62 -28.89
CA LEU A 140 -4.80 22.16 -29.70
C LEU A 140 -5.19 21.02 -30.66
N ALA A 141 -6.25 20.28 -30.35
CA ALA A 141 -6.69 19.10 -31.13
C ALA A 141 -6.89 19.35 -32.65
N PRO A 142 -7.44 20.48 -33.10
CA PRO A 142 -7.62 20.76 -34.53
C PRO A 142 -6.29 20.89 -35.30
N HIS A 143 -5.18 21.18 -34.63
CA HIS A 143 -3.88 21.43 -35.22
C HIS A 143 -3.05 20.16 -35.43
N PHE A 144 -3.51 19.00 -34.91
CA PHE A 144 -2.84 17.71 -35.12
C PHE A 144 -3.17 17.14 -36.48
N VAL A 145 -2.56 17.71 -37.53
CA VAL A 145 -2.66 17.25 -38.92
C VAL A 145 -1.26 16.78 -39.34
N GLY A 146 -0.99 15.50 -39.28
CA GLY A 146 0.32 14.98 -39.63
C GLY A 146 0.32 13.44 -39.75
N ASN A 147 1.49 12.85 -39.80
CA ASN A 147 1.69 11.40 -39.74
C ASN A 147 1.15 10.87 -38.39
N ILE A 148 0.52 9.68 -38.42
CA ILE A 148 -0.07 9.03 -37.24
C ILE A 148 0.93 8.94 -36.09
N GLY A 149 2.21 8.62 -36.36
CA GLY A 149 3.25 8.53 -35.33
C GLY A 149 3.58 9.88 -34.67
N GLU A 150 3.72 10.95 -35.45
CA GLU A 150 3.98 12.30 -34.96
C GLU A 150 2.82 12.80 -34.10
N THR A 151 1.60 12.60 -34.59
CA THR A 151 0.39 12.94 -33.83
C THR A 151 0.30 12.17 -32.52
N PHE A 152 0.67 10.88 -32.51
CA PHE A 152 0.70 10.06 -31.31
C PHE A 152 1.63 10.65 -30.25
N PHE A 153 2.88 10.98 -30.58
CA PHE A 153 3.83 11.54 -29.63
C PHE A 153 3.43 12.95 -29.16
N ALA A 154 2.98 13.80 -30.09
CA ALA A 154 2.51 15.14 -29.77
C ALA A 154 1.35 15.17 -28.75
N ILE A 155 0.57 14.08 -28.69
CA ILE A 155 -0.53 13.89 -27.73
C ILE A 155 -0.01 13.26 -26.43
N MET A 156 0.86 12.25 -26.56
CA MET A 156 1.28 11.44 -25.39
C MET A 156 2.16 12.24 -24.43
N PHE A 157 3.04 13.12 -24.91
CA PHE A 157 3.91 13.90 -24.04
C PHE A 157 3.13 14.80 -23.08
N PRO A 158 2.25 15.73 -23.52
CA PRO A 158 1.49 16.55 -22.61
C PRO A 158 0.60 15.78 -21.63
N ILE A 159 0.03 14.65 -22.08
CA ILE A 159 -0.74 13.77 -21.19
C ILE A 159 0.15 13.22 -20.09
N SER A 160 1.32 12.69 -20.46
CA SER A 160 2.27 12.11 -19.53
C SER A 160 2.81 13.15 -18.53
N ASP A 161 3.05 14.37 -18.99
CA ASP A 161 3.43 15.51 -18.16
C ASP A 161 2.38 15.85 -17.11
N LEU A 162 1.14 16.00 -17.54
CA LEU A 162 0.03 16.31 -16.64
C LEU A 162 -0.18 15.19 -15.61
N ILE A 163 -0.03 13.93 -16.02
CA ILE A 163 -0.07 12.79 -15.12
C ILE A 163 1.08 12.85 -14.12
N LEU A 164 2.31 13.08 -14.57
CA LEU A 164 3.49 13.17 -13.71
C LEU A 164 3.34 14.29 -12.68
N LEU A 165 2.96 15.49 -13.12
CA LEU A 165 2.72 16.63 -12.25
C LEU A 165 1.63 16.32 -11.21
N ALA A 166 0.50 15.75 -11.65
CA ALA A 166 -0.61 15.46 -10.77
C ALA A 166 -0.26 14.37 -9.73
N VAL A 167 0.49 13.34 -10.12
CA VAL A 167 0.96 12.28 -9.21
C VAL A 167 1.92 12.85 -8.16
N VAL A 168 2.85 13.73 -8.56
CA VAL A 168 3.79 14.38 -7.63
C VAL A 168 3.05 15.32 -6.67
N VAL A 169 2.10 16.12 -7.15
CA VAL A 169 1.26 16.98 -6.31
C VAL A 169 0.43 16.16 -5.34
N ALA A 170 -0.20 15.07 -5.79
CA ALA A 170 -0.97 14.17 -4.94
C ALA A 170 -0.07 13.53 -3.86
N ALA A 171 1.13 13.08 -4.22
CA ALA A 171 2.09 12.53 -3.27
C ALA A 171 2.52 13.59 -2.23
N MET A 172 2.77 14.84 -2.65
CA MET A 172 3.08 15.94 -1.74
C MET A 172 1.91 16.23 -0.79
N ALA A 173 0.69 16.23 -1.27
CA ALA A 173 -0.49 16.47 -0.46
C ALA A 173 -0.70 15.38 0.61
N THR A 174 -0.30 14.14 0.33
CA THR A 174 -0.42 13.02 1.27
C THR A 174 0.68 12.95 2.30
N GLN A 175 1.92 13.26 1.89
CA GLN A 175 3.09 13.16 2.75
C GLN A 175 3.33 14.45 3.55
N GLY A 176 2.64 15.54 3.19
CA GLY A 176 2.78 16.86 3.79
C GLY A 176 3.75 17.79 3.03
N PHE A 177 3.62 19.07 3.30
CA PHE A 177 4.45 20.11 2.68
C PHE A 177 5.86 20.10 3.27
N SER A 178 6.85 19.81 2.43
CA SER A 178 8.28 19.83 2.78
C SER A 178 9.06 20.65 1.75
N ARG A 179 10.27 21.11 2.11
CA ARG A 179 11.17 21.74 1.16
C ARG A 179 11.48 20.83 -0.03
N ARG A 180 11.66 19.53 0.23
CA ARG A 180 11.86 18.50 -0.79
C ARG A 180 10.66 18.42 -1.72
N GLY A 181 9.44 18.34 -1.17
CA GLY A 181 8.19 18.28 -1.95
C GLY A 181 7.99 19.53 -2.81
N LEU A 182 8.16 20.72 -2.24
CA LEU A 182 8.04 21.96 -2.97
C LEU A 182 9.06 22.06 -4.10
N THR A 183 10.33 21.73 -3.84
CA THR A 183 11.39 21.76 -4.86
C THR A 183 11.09 20.77 -5.99
N LEU A 184 10.69 19.54 -5.65
CA LEU A 184 10.32 18.52 -6.63
C LEU A 184 9.14 18.98 -7.50
N THR A 185 8.06 19.44 -6.86
CA THR A 185 6.86 19.91 -7.57
C THR A 185 7.18 21.10 -8.47
N THR A 186 8.01 22.05 -8.03
CA THR A 186 8.47 23.18 -8.84
C THR A 186 9.25 22.70 -10.05
N GLY A 187 10.17 21.74 -9.89
CA GLY A 187 10.95 21.20 -11.01
C GLY A 187 10.06 20.52 -12.05
N VAL A 188 9.12 19.67 -11.61
CA VAL A 188 8.16 19.01 -12.49
C VAL A 188 7.23 20.02 -13.16
N LEU A 189 6.76 21.04 -12.44
CA LEU A 189 5.91 22.09 -13.00
C LEU A 189 6.62 22.88 -14.11
N ILE A 190 7.88 23.27 -13.91
CA ILE A 190 8.68 23.95 -14.93
C ILE A 190 8.85 23.03 -16.15
N TYR A 191 9.20 21.78 -15.94
CA TYR A 191 9.36 20.78 -17.00
C TYR A 191 8.07 20.65 -17.83
N THR A 192 6.93 20.36 -17.19
CA THR A 192 5.61 20.26 -17.81
C THR A 192 5.20 21.54 -18.54
N SER A 193 5.43 22.72 -17.94
CA SER A 193 5.11 24.02 -18.57
C SER A 193 5.93 24.26 -19.83
N THR A 194 7.18 23.82 -19.82
CA THR A 194 8.08 23.89 -20.98
C THR A 194 7.57 23.02 -22.12
N ASP A 195 7.15 21.78 -21.86
CA ASP A 195 6.58 20.89 -22.86
C ASP A 195 5.29 21.43 -23.47
N LEU A 196 4.38 21.96 -22.64
CA LEU A 196 3.15 22.59 -23.13
C LEU A 196 3.43 23.81 -23.99
N TYR A 197 4.41 24.66 -23.62
CA TYR A 197 4.79 25.82 -24.39
C TYR A 197 5.53 25.44 -25.67
N PHE A 198 6.39 24.43 -25.63
CA PHE A 198 7.01 23.84 -26.82
C PHE A 198 5.97 23.35 -27.83
N LEU A 199 4.96 22.60 -27.36
CA LEU A 199 3.88 22.12 -28.21
C LEU A 199 3.11 23.28 -28.85
N TRP A 200 2.83 24.35 -28.08
CA TRP A 200 2.17 25.53 -28.60
C TRP A 200 3.01 26.22 -29.67
N GLN A 201 4.32 26.38 -29.47
CA GLN A 201 5.22 26.95 -30.48
C GLN A 201 5.34 26.07 -31.73
N GLN A 202 5.45 24.76 -31.52
CA GLN A 202 5.53 23.81 -32.63
C GLN A 202 4.25 23.83 -33.49
N THR A 203 3.08 23.88 -32.88
CA THR A 203 1.79 23.94 -33.61
C THR A 203 1.66 25.29 -34.37
N ASN A 204 2.25 26.37 -33.90
CA ASN A 204 2.27 27.66 -34.58
C ASN A 204 3.48 27.86 -35.51
N GLN A 205 4.30 26.84 -35.72
CA GLN A 205 5.53 26.90 -36.56
C GLN A 205 6.53 27.97 -36.11
N GLN A 206 6.58 28.27 -34.82
CA GLN A 206 7.43 29.30 -34.22
C GLN A 206 8.64 28.72 -33.46
N TYR A 207 8.69 27.38 -33.29
CA TYR A 207 9.79 26.76 -32.57
C TYR A 207 11.07 26.76 -33.40
N LEU A 208 12.14 27.23 -32.76
CA LEU A 208 13.50 27.19 -33.29
C LEU A 208 14.34 26.40 -32.30
N PHE A 209 15.07 25.38 -32.81
CA PHE A 209 16.02 24.62 -32.02
C PHE A 209 17.14 25.53 -31.45
N GLY A 210 17.51 25.34 -30.18
CA GLY A 210 18.44 26.17 -29.46
C GLY A 210 17.79 27.47 -28.90
N SER A 211 16.47 27.54 -28.88
CA SER A 211 15.77 28.69 -28.28
C SER A 211 15.78 28.68 -26.76
N LEU A 212 15.42 29.79 -26.10
CA LEU A 212 15.36 29.91 -24.64
C LEU A 212 14.40 28.88 -23.99
N ILE A 213 13.46 28.34 -24.75
CA ILE A 213 12.56 27.26 -24.27
C ILE A 213 13.36 26.04 -23.87
N ASP A 214 14.37 25.67 -24.62
CA ASP A 214 15.15 24.46 -24.40
C ASP A 214 15.83 24.47 -23.02
N LEU A 215 16.09 25.69 -22.47
CA LEU A 215 16.57 25.84 -21.09
C LEU A 215 15.55 25.36 -20.04
N GLY A 216 14.25 25.43 -20.32
CA GLY A 216 13.21 25.07 -19.38
C GLY A 216 13.27 23.62 -18.96
N TRP A 217 13.54 22.70 -19.90
CA TRP A 217 13.73 21.28 -19.58
C TRP A 217 14.95 21.05 -18.68
N LEU A 218 16.08 21.69 -19.00
CA LEU A 218 17.30 21.57 -18.19
C LEU A 218 17.11 22.14 -16.79
N ILE A 219 16.46 23.30 -16.66
CA ILE A 219 16.12 23.90 -15.37
C ILE A 219 15.22 22.95 -14.57
N GLY A 220 14.18 22.38 -15.19
CA GLY A 220 13.30 21.40 -14.59
C GLY A 220 14.07 20.20 -14.04
N LEU A 221 14.94 19.59 -14.85
CA LEU A 221 15.75 18.44 -14.45
C LEU A 221 16.73 18.78 -13.32
N ILE A 222 17.38 19.96 -13.35
CA ILE A 222 18.28 20.41 -12.26
C ILE A 222 17.50 20.56 -10.96
N ILE A 223 16.31 21.18 -10.99
CA ILE A 223 15.50 21.39 -9.78
C ILE A 223 14.96 20.05 -9.27
N ILE A 224 14.58 19.10 -10.15
CA ILE A 224 14.25 17.74 -9.77
C ILE A 224 15.44 17.08 -9.08
N ALA A 225 16.65 17.16 -9.65
CA ALA A 225 17.86 16.61 -9.04
C ALA A 225 18.20 17.29 -7.70
N GLU A 226 18.01 18.59 -7.58
CA GLU A 226 18.23 19.36 -6.35
C GLU A 226 17.25 18.94 -5.23
N SER A 227 16.03 18.50 -5.57
CA SER A 227 15.06 18.04 -4.58
C SER A 227 15.57 16.86 -3.75
N PHE A 228 16.50 16.05 -4.28
CA PHE A 228 17.13 14.93 -3.57
C PHE A 228 18.04 15.39 -2.42
N TRP A 229 18.51 16.64 -2.45
CA TRP A 229 19.38 17.25 -1.44
C TRP A 229 18.60 18.04 -0.38
N GLN A 230 17.30 18.24 -0.60
CA GLN A 230 16.45 18.98 0.33
C GLN A 230 15.98 18.09 1.48
N THR A 231 15.64 18.74 2.61
CA THR A 231 15.07 18.05 3.76
C THR A 231 13.64 17.59 3.49
N GLY A 232 13.38 16.33 3.78
CA GLY A 232 12.04 15.74 3.82
C GLY A 232 11.37 15.98 5.18
N ILE A 233 10.21 15.36 5.38
CA ILE A 233 9.51 15.32 6.68
C ILE A 233 10.00 14.06 7.42
N ASP A 234 10.45 14.24 8.66
CA ASP A 234 10.93 13.13 9.51
C ASP A 234 9.79 12.46 10.30
N GLU A 235 8.69 13.16 10.56
CA GLU A 235 7.54 12.64 11.28
C GLU A 235 6.42 12.14 10.37
N GLN A 236 5.88 10.97 10.73
CA GLN A 236 4.72 10.39 10.05
C GLN A 236 3.45 11.20 10.34
N ARG A 237 3.03 12.04 9.41
CA ARG A 237 1.68 12.61 9.37
C ARG A 237 0.78 11.93 8.34
N GLY A 238 1.15 10.78 7.82
CA GLY A 238 0.46 10.17 6.69
C GLY A 238 -0.66 9.21 7.09
N ASN A 239 -1.89 9.69 7.13
CA ASN A 239 -3.09 8.82 7.07
C ASN A 239 -3.42 8.38 5.62
N GLY A 240 -2.46 8.37 4.71
CA GLY A 240 -2.71 8.11 3.28
C GLY A 240 -3.55 9.20 2.60
N LEU A 241 -3.89 8.99 1.33
CA LEU A 241 -4.87 9.86 0.65
C LEU A 241 -6.25 9.64 1.26
N SER A 242 -6.97 10.74 1.48
CA SER A 242 -8.37 10.67 1.87
C SER A 242 -9.13 9.80 0.84
N PRO A 243 -9.87 8.77 1.28
CA PRO A 243 -10.70 7.96 0.38
C PRO A 243 -11.65 8.81 -0.47
N ILE A 244 -12.02 9.99 0.03
CA ILE A 244 -12.86 10.96 -0.66
C ILE A 244 -12.15 11.48 -1.92
N LEU A 245 -10.87 11.86 -1.84
CA LEU A 245 -10.11 12.34 -3.00
C LEU A 245 -9.97 11.27 -4.08
N VAL A 246 -9.71 10.02 -3.67
CA VAL A 246 -9.66 8.88 -4.59
C VAL A 246 -11.00 8.69 -5.28
N SER A 247 -12.11 8.71 -4.52
CA SER A 247 -13.47 8.57 -5.06
C SER A 247 -13.85 9.71 -6.00
N ILE A 248 -13.49 10.95 -5.67
CA ILE A 248 -13.71 12.11 -6.55
C ILE A 248 -12.96 11.93 -7.87
N SER A 249 -11.71 11.49 -7.84
CA SER A 249 -10.87 11.31 -9.04
C SER A 249 -11.42 10.21 -9.95
N VAL A 250 -11.89 9.11 -9.37
CA VAL A 250 -12.55 8.01 -10.10
C VAL A 250 -13.87 8.50 -10.72
N SER A 251 -14.69 9.21 -9.94
CA SER A 251 -15.98 9.76 -10.42
C SER A 251 -15.78 10.78 -11.54
N LEU A 252 -14.74 11.62 -11.42
CA LEU A 252 -14.39 12.60 -12.45
C LEU A 252 -14.01 11.91 -13.76
N SER A 253 -13.16 10.87 -13.70
CA SER A 253 -12.79 10.10 -14.89
C SER A 253 -13.97 9.39 -15.52
N ALA A 254 -14.86 8.81 -14.72
CA ALA A 254 -16.09 8.18 -15.20
C ALA A 254 -17.03 9.22 -15.86
N THR A 255 -17.15 10.42 -15.26
CA THR A 255 -17.94 11.53 -15.81
C THR A 255 -17.40 11.99 -17.17
N VAL A 256 -16.07 12.15 -17.29
CA VAL A 256 -15.43 12.50 -18.56
C VAL A 256 -15.70 11.44 -19.62
N LEU A 257 -15.59 10.14 -19.28
CA LEU A 257 -15.92 9.05 -20.20
C LEU A 257 -17.41 9.09 -20.66
N ALA A 258 -18.32 9.34 -19.73
CA ALA A 258 -19.75 9.49 -20.06
C ALA A 258 -19.99 10.69 -21.00
N LEU A 259 -19.32 11.83 -20.74
CA LEU A 259 -19.41 13.00 -21.62
C LEU A 259 -18.85 12.72 -23.02
N ILE A 260 -17.74 11.98 -23.13
CA ILE A 260 -17.18 11.55 -24.42
C ILE A 260 -18.17 10.64 -25.17
N ALA A 261 -18.83 9.73 -24.45
CA ALA A 261 -19.82 8.83 -25.05
C ALA A 261 -21.08 9.59 -25.54
N LEU A 262 -21.53 10.59 -24.79
CA LEU A 262 -22.71 11.41 -25.14
C LEU A 262 -22.41 12.45 -26.24
N GLN A 263 -21.18 12.99 -26.24
CA GLN A 263 -20.74 14.03 -27.17
C GLN A 263 -19.36 13.69 -27.79
N PRO A 264 -19.28 12.70 -28.69
CA PRO A 264 -18.00 12.19 -29.22
C PRO A 264 -17.13 13.23 -29.95
N LYS A 265 -17.73 14.33 -30.40
CA LYS A 265 -17.02 15.41 -31.11
C LYS A 265 -16.53 16.53 -30.18
N TYR A 266 -16.94 16.54 -28.92
CA TYR A 266 -16.61 17.63 -28.00
C TYR A 266 -15.23 17.49 -27.38
N PHE A 267 -14.83 16.27 -27.00
CA PHE A 267 -13.52 15.99 -26.44
C PHE A 267 -12.67 15.17 -27.40
N PRO A 268 -11.37 15.41 -27.47
CA PRO A 268 -10.45 14.57 -28.21
C PRO A 268 -10.45 13.12 -27.69
N ARG A 269 -10.41 12.12 -28.58
CA ARG A 269 -10.48 10.69 -28.21
C ARG A 269 -9.35 10.24 -27.31
N PHE A 270 -8.19 10.89 -27.36
CA PHE A 270 -7.03 10.51 -26.52
C PHE A 270 -7.23 10.77 -25.03
N VAL A 271 -8.22 11.58 -24.63
CA VAL A 271 -8.64 11.75 -23.22
C VAL A 271 -9.14 10.43 -22.62
N LEU A 272 -9.54 9.46 -23.47
CA LEU A 272 -9.92 8.11 -23.03
C LEU A 272 -8.76 7.40 -22.33
N ILE A 273 -7.51 7.66 -22.71
CA ILE A 273 -6.34 6.94 -22.18
C ILE A 273 -6.18 7.14 -20.67
N PRO A 274 -6.01 8.37 -20.15
CA PRO A 274 -5.88 8.59 -18.71
C PRO A 274 -7.16 8.24 -17.95
N ALA A 275 -8.33 8.43 -18.54
CA ALA A 275 -9.60 8.08 -17.91
C ALA A 275 -9.77 6.57 -17.71
N ILE A 276 -9.49 5.76 -18.74
CA ILE A 276 -9.52 4.30 -18.64
C ILE A 276 -8.43 3.81 -17.69
N ALA A 277 -7.23 4.37 -17.75
CA ALA A 277 -6.13 4.02 -16.84
C ALA A 277 -6.52 4.28 -15.37
N THR A 278 -7.19 5.41 -15.07
CA THR A 278 -7.70 5.71 -13.72
C THR A 278 -8.65 4.62 -13.23
N LEU A 279 -9.62 4.23 -14.05
CA LEU A 279 -10.60 3.20 -13.67
C LEU A 279 -9.93 1.83 -13.50
N THR A 280 -9.03 1.46 -14.40
CA THR A 280 -8.28 0.20 -14.31
C THR A 280 -7.47 0.12 -13.03
N LEU A 281 -6.74 1.18 -12.68
CA LEU A 281 -6.00 1.25 -11.41
C LEU A 281 -6.93 1.21 -10.20
N ALA A 282 -8.08 1.89 -10.25
CA ALA A 282 -9.05 1.89 -9.16
C ALA A 282 -9.62 0.48 -8.91
N PHE A 283 -9.98 -0.26 -9.97
CA PHE A 283 -10.42 -1.65 -9.86
C PHE A 283 -9.32 -2.57 -9.34
N THR A 284 -8.09 -2.42 -9.82
CA THR A 284 -6.93 -3.19 -9.35
C THR A 284 -6.67 -2.93 -7.86
N ARG A 285 -6.68 -1.68 -7.45
CA ARG A 285 -6.54 -1.25 -6.06
C ARG A 285 -7.65 -1.84 -5.17
N MET A 286 -8.89 -1.81 -5.64
CA MET A 286 -10.03 -2.41 -4.95
C MET A 286 -9.84 -3.91 -4.76
N ALA A 287 -9.47 -4.64 -5.82
CA ALA A 287 -9.20 -6.07 -5.75
C ALA A 287 -8.13 -6.43 -4.73
N ILE A 288 -7.00 -5.68 -4.73
CA ILE A 288 -5.91 -5.88 -3.75
C ILE A 288 -6.41 -5.61 -2.33
N ALA A 289 -7.18 -4.54 -2.11
CA ALA A 289 -7.71 -4.20 -0.79
C ALA A 289 -8.67 -5.28 -0.27
N LEU A 290 -9.54 -5.84 -1.14
CA LEU A 290 -10.44 -6.92 -0.78
C LEU A 290 -9.69 -8.21 -0.44
N MET A 291 -8.65 -8.55 -1.21
CA MET A 291 -7.79 -9.73 -0.90
C MET A 291 -7.11 -9.57 0.46
N GLN A 292 -6.56 -8.38 0.75
CA GLN A 292 -5.92 -8.11 2.04
C GLN A 292 -6.92 -8.17 3.20
N ALA A 293 -8.12 -7.63 3.03
CA ALA A 293 -9.18 -7.69 4.04
C ALA A 293 -9.62 -9.14 4.34
N ARG A 294 -9.73 -9.99 3.32
CA ARG A 294 -10.01 -11.42 3.50
C ARG A 294 -8.92 -12.13 4.29
N ASN A 295 -7.66 -11.94 3.92
CA ASN A 295 -6.53 -12.57 4.61
C ASN A 295 -6.48 -12.17 6.09
N ILE A 296 -6.70 -10.89 6.41
CA ILE A 296 -6.77 -10.41 7.80
C ILE A 296 -7.95 -11.03 8.54
N GLY A 297 -9.09 -11.26 7.88
CA GLY A 297 -10.25 -11.94 8.43
C GLY A 297 -9.94 -13.39 8.81
N GLU A 298 -9.33 -14.13 7.89
CA GLU A 298 -8.92 -15.54 8.10
C GLU A 298 -7.86 -15.66 9.21
N GLU A 299 -6.83 -14.79 9.19
CA GLU A 299 -5.81 -14.77 10.25
C GLU A 299 -6.42 -14.49 11.64
N ARG A 300 -7.43 -13.61 11.73
CA ARG A 300 -8.12 -13.34 13.00
C ARG A 300 -8.93 -14.51 13.50
N ILE A 301 -9.56 -15.26 12.62
CA ILE A 301 -10.31 -16.48 12.97
C ILE A 301 -9.33 -17.55 13.46
N LEU A 302 -8.27 -17.83 12.71
CA LEU A 302 -7.22 -18.80 13.08
C LEU A 302 -6.51 -18.40 14.38
N ALA A 303 -6.27 -17.11 14.60
CA ALA A 303 -5.65 -16.62 15.83
C ALA A 303 -6.54 -16.71 17.08
N ARG A 304 -7.84 -17.03 16.96
CA ARG A 304 -8.82 -17.09 18.05
C ARG A 304 -9.48 -18.46 18.23
N THR A 305 -9.11 -19.44 17.42
CA THR A 305 -9.59 -20.83 17.51
C THR A 305 -8.45 -21.78 17.87
N ASP A 306 -8.78 -22.88 18.50
CA ASP A 306 -7.88 -24.02 18.73
C ASP A 306 -7.96 -24.96 17.53
N GLU A 307 -6.83 -25.24 16.90
CA GLU A 307 -6.74 -26.02 15.64
C GLU A 307 -7.21 -27.47 15.81
N LEU A 308 -7.02 -28.06 17.00
CA LEU A 308 -7.38 -29.45 17.24
C LEU A 308 -8.88 -29.63 17.45
N THR A 309 -9.50 -28.78 18.26
CA THR A 309 -10.90 -28.95 18.69
C THR A 309 -11.89 -28.06 17.95
N GLY A 310 -11.41 -27.00 17.23
CA GLY A 310 -12.24 -25.99 16.60
C GLY A 310 -12.89 -25.01 17.57
N LEU A 311 -12.72 -25.21 18.86
CA LEU A 311 -13.24 -24.32 19.90
C LEU A 311 -12.49 -22.97 19.93
N PRO A 312 -13.07 -21.92 20.51
CA PRO A 312 -12.35 -20.75 20.96
C PRO A 312 -11.07 -21.12 21.72
N ASN A 313 -9.97 -20.41 21.45
CA ASN A 313 -8.73 -20.62 22.18
C ASN A 313 -8.61 -19.70 23.39
N ARG A 314 -7.53 -19.84 24.18
CA ARG A 314 -7.23 -19.04 25.36
C ARG A 314 -7.29 -17.52 25.07
N ARG A 315 -6.76 -17.08 23.92
CA ARG A 315 -6.75 -15.66 23.56
C ARG A 315 -8.18 -15.13 23.41
N ARG A 316 -9.08 -15.90 22.82
CA ARG A 316 -10.48 -15.50 22.70
C ARG A 316 -11.17 -15.48 24.05
N LEU A 317 -10.99 -16.48 24.91
CA LEU A 317 -11.58 -16.50 26.24
C LEU A 317 -11.17 -15.26 27.05
N VAL A 318 -9.86 -14.95 27.09
CA VAL A 318 -9.35 -13.79 27.83
C VAL A 318 -9.93 -12.47 27.29
N SER A 319 -10.04 -12.33 25.97
CA SER A 319 -10.66 -11.16 25.34
C SER A 319 -12.15 -11.00 25.68
N GLU A 320 -12.87 -12.11 25.86
CA GLU A 320 -14.29 -12.10 26.23
C GLU A 320 -14.47 -11.81 27.73
N ILE A 321 -13.53 -12.22 28.60
CA ILE A 321 -13.55 -11.88 30.05
C ILE A 321 -13.54 -10.37 30.24
N ASP A 322 -12.76 -9.62 29.46
CA ASP A 322 -12.70 -8.15 29.56
C ASP A 322 -14.07 -7.49 29.31
N THR A 323 -14.87 -8.06 28.42
CA THR A 323 -16.24 -7.59 28.12
C THR A 323 -17.30 -8.16 29.07
N PHE A 324 -16.95 -9.22 29.78
CA PHE A 324 -17.83 -9.93 30.69
C PHE A 324 -17.88 -9.31 32.10
N ILE A 325 -16.94 -8.42 32.43
CA ILE A 325 -16.80 -7.80 33.76
C ILE A 325 -18.11 -7.15 34.22
N ASP A 326 -18.85 -6.51 33.32
CA ASP A 326 -20.10 -5.81 33.65
C ASP A 326 -21.36 -6.72 33.64
N LYS A 327 -21.17 -8.03 33.38
CA LYS A 327 -22.26 -8.99 33.25
C LYS A 327 -22.37 -9.88 34.48
N LYS A 328 -23.60 -10.33 34.81
CA LYS A 328 -23.81 -11.38 35.83
C LYS A 328 -23.47 -12.73 35.21
N GLY A 329 -22.62 -13.48 35.88
CA GLY A 329 -22.24 -14.80 35.43
C GLY A 329 -21.03 -15.36 36.15
N SER A 330 -20.46 -16.44 35.62
CA SER A 330 -19.32 -17.15 36.20
C SER A 330 -18.35 -17.61 35.14
N LEU A 331 -17.08 -17.70 35.54
CA LEU A 331 -16.03 -18.39 34.79
C LEU A 331 -15.78 -19.76 35.41
N LEU A 332 -15.84 -20.78 34.58
CA LEU A 332 -15.47 -22.15 34.94
C LEU A 332 -14.14 -22.47 34.27
N LEU A 333 -13.16 -22.95 35.04
CA LEU A 333 -11.93 -23.54 34.50
C LEU A 333 -11.95 -25.04 34.77
N LEU A 334 -11.54 -25.80 33.76
CA LEU A 334 -11.62 -27.28 33.76
C LEU A 334 -10.23 -27.81 33.40
N ASP A 335 -9.82 -28.88 34.10
CA ASP A 335 -8.60 -29.62 33.83
C ASP A 335 -8.95 -31.13 33.80
N LEU A 336 -8.50 -31.82 32.75
CA LEU A 336 -8.82 -33.26 32.55
C LEU A 336 -7.93 -34.15 33.41
N ASP A 337 -8.53 -34.85 34.36
CA ASP A 337 -7.79 -35.68 35.29
C ASP A 337 -7.28 -36.95 34.59
N GLY A 338 -5.96 -37.17 34.64
CA GLY A 338 -5.36 -38.39 34.07
C GLY A 338 -5.14 -38.36 32.57
N PHE A 339 -5.19 -37.17 31.91
CA PHE A 339 -4.96 -37.06 30.47
C PHE A 339 -3.53 -37.39 30.05
N LYS A 340 -2.51 -37.00 30.83
CA LYS A 340 -1.11 -37.28 30.53
C LYS A 340 -0.84 -38.79 30.47
N PRO A 341 -1.24 -39.63 31.43
CA PRO A 341 -1.16 -41.11 31.31
C PRO A 341 -1.78 -41.66 30.04
N ILE A 342 -2.86 -41.07 29.53
CA ILE A 342 -3.50 -41.52 28.28
C ILE A 342 -2.56 -41.27 27.09
N ASN A 343 -1.92 -40.13 27.02
CA ASN A 343 -0.91 -39.85 26.00
C ASN A 343 0.29 -40.80 26.10
N ASP A 344 0.78 -41.00 27.32
CA ASP A 344 1.95 -41.86 27.56
C ASP A 344 1.66 -43.34 27.20
N LEU A 345 0.44 -43.83 27.42
CA LEU A 345 0.05 -45.23 27.17
C LEU A 345 -0.45 -45.49 25.75
N HIS A 346 -1.22 -44.53 25.18
CA HIS A 346 -1.94 -44.75 23.92
C HIS A 346 -1.44 -43.86 22.76
N GLY A 347 -0.46 -42.98 23.04
CA GLY A 347 0.12 -42.05 22.08
C GLY A 347 -0.71 -40.78 21.90
N HIS A 348 -0.04 -39.73 21.40
CA HIS A 348 -0.64 -38.38 21.22
C HIS A 348 -1.84 -38.38 20.26
N GLU A 349 -1.82 -39.20 19.20
CA GLU A 349 -2.96 -39.28 18.26
C GLU A 349 -4.26 -39.74 18.96
N THR A 350 -4.14 -40.65 19.90
CA THR A 350 -5.29 -41.08 20.69
C THR A 350 -5.74 -40.00 21.67
N GLY A 351 -4.79 -39.30 22.31
CA GLY A 351 -5.09 -38.17 23.16
C GLY A 351 -5.79 -37.04 22.42
N ASP A 352 -5.37 -36.74 21.20
CA ASP A 352 -6.01 -35.73 20.35
C ASP A 352 -7.47 -36.09 20.05
N LYS A 353 -7.76 -37.37 19.74
CA LYS A 353 -9.13 -37.86 19.54
C LYS A 353 -9.97 -37.77 20.82
N VAL A 354 -9.35 -38.02 21.99
CA VAL A 354 -10.01 -37.81 23.29
C VAL A 354 -10.39 -36.36 23.47
N LEU A 355 -9.46 -35.41 23.26
CA LEU A 355 -9.72 -33.96 23.38
C LEU A 355 -10.84 -33.49 22.46
N GLN A 356 -10.86 -33.96 21.22
CA GLN A 356 -11.95 -33.65 20.28
C GLN A 356 -13.30 -34.15 20.77
N GLN A 357 -13.36 -35.38 21.31
CA GLN A 357 -14.59 -35.93 21.86
C GLN A 357 -15.02 -35.24 23.16
N VAL A 358 -14.07 -34.83 24.01
CA VAL A 358 -14.35 -34.04 25.21
C VAL A 358 -14.99 -32.71 24.81
N ALA A 359 -14.39 -32.00 23.85
CA ALA A 359 -14.92 -30.75 23.32
C ALA A 359 -16.38 -30.90 22.85
N LEU A 360 -16.66 -31.93 22.05
CA LEU A 360 -18.00 -32.22 21.56
C LEU A 360 -19.00 -32.57 22.69
N ARG A 361 -18.57 -33.30 23.73
CA ARG A 361 -19.43 -33.62 24.86
C ARG A 361 -19.74 -32.39 25.71
N PHE A 362 -18.74 -31.52 25.95
CA PHE A 362 -18.92 -30.29 26.67
C PHE A 362 -19.84 -29.34 25.94
N GLU A 363 -19.65 -29.18 24.64
CA GLU A 363 -20.48 -28.28 23.81
C GLU A 363 -21.96 -28.67 23.83
N ARG A 364 -22.26 -29.97 23.86
CA ARG A 364 -23.65 -30.49 23.84
C ARG A 364 -24.44 -30.22 25.10
N VAL A 365 -23.79 -30.06 26.25
CA VAL A 365 -24.49 -29.86 27.55
C VAL A 365 -24.48 -28.40 27.99
N LEU A 366 -23.72 -27.56 27.32
CA LEU A 366 -23.67 -26.15 27.66
C LEU A 366 -24.94 -25.42 27.21
N PRO A 367 -25.47 -24.51 28.04
CA PRO A 367 -26.60 -23.66 27.67
C PRO A 367 -26.26 -22.74 26.49
N ALA A 368 -27.30 -22.38 25.75
CA ALA A 368 -27.16 -21.41 24.67
C ALA A 368 -26.56 -20.08 25.18
N GLY A 369 -25.53 -19.57 24.51
CA GLY A 369 -24.83 -18.34 24.88
C GLY A 369 -23.60 -18.55 25.78
N ALA A 370 -23.37 -19.76 26.31
CA ALA A 370 -22.11 -20.04 26.99
C ALA A 370 -20.96 -20.16 26.01
N LEU A 371 -19.82 -19.56 26.37
CA LEU A 371 -18.59 -19.66 25.56
C LEU A 371 -17.71 -20.79 26.12
N LEU A 372 -17.51 -21.85 25.34
CA LEU A 372 -16.53 -22.88 25.63
C LEU A 372 -15.23 -22.58 24.87
N ALA A 373 -14.10 -22.68 25.56
CA ALA A 373 -12.77 -22.49 24.98
C ALA A 373 -11.81 -23.59 25.44
N ARG A 374 -10.84 -23.96 24.59
CA ARG A 374 -9.69 -24.75 25.00
C ARG A 374 -8.51 -23.83 25.27
N LEU A 375 -7.89 -23.95 26.47
CA LEU A 375 -6.84 -23.04 26.91
C LEU A 375 -5.44 -23.54 26.54
N GLY A 376 -5.29 -24.85 26.34
CA GLY A 376 -4.06 -25.53 25.97
C GLY A 376 -3.96 -26.87 26.68
N GLY A 377 -3.26 -27.85 26.09
CA GLY A 377 -3.13 -29.18 26.68
C GLY A 377 -4.49 -29.82 26.97
N ASP A 378 -4.75 -30.05 28.24
CA ASP A 378 -5.95 -30.67 28.82
C ASP A 378 -6.89 -29.69 29.55
N GLU A 379 -6.62 -28.36 29.38
CA GLU A 379 -7.38 -27.30 30.05
C GLU A 379 -8.48 -26.73 29.14
N PHE A 380 -9.67 -26.51 29.72
CA PHE A 380 -10.80 -25.85 29.09
C PHE A 380 -11.31 -24.69 29.97
N GLY A 381 -12.03 -23.76 29.37
CA GLY A 381 -12.68 -22.68 30.07
C GLY A 381 -14.09 -22.45 29.56
N VAL A 382 -15.01 -22.09 30.46
CA VAL A 382 -16.39 -21.76 30.10
C VAL A 382 -16.76 -20.42 30.71
N LEU A 383 -17.19 -19.46 29.88
CA LEU A 383 -17.89 -18.24 30.34
C LEU A 383 -19.39 -18.49 30.25
N TYR A 384 -20.07 -18.33 31.36
CA TYR A 384 -21.50 -18.57 31.47
C TYR A 384 -22.22 -17.34 32.05
N GLU A 385 -23.20 -16.82 31.31
CA GLU A 385 -24.10 -15.76 31.77
C GLU A 385 -25.28 -16.36 32.52
N GLY A 386 -25.36 -16.20 33.85
CA GLY A 386 -26.40 -16.75 34.66
C GLY A 386 -26.11 -16.60 36.18
N GLY A 387 -26.99 -17.13 37.00
CA GLY A 387 -26.78 -17.15 38.44
C GLY A 387 -25.65 -18.09 38.85
N HIS A 388 -25.08 -17.86 40.02
CA HIS A 388 -23.99 -18.71 40.56
C HIS A 388 -24.39 -20.18 40.72
N ASP A 389 -25.59 -20.44 41.28
CA ASP A 389 -26.09 -21.80 41.46
C ASP A 389 -26.23 -22.55 40.09
N SER A 390 -26.73 -21.84 39.06
CA SER A 390 -26.81 -22.39 37.71
C SER A 390 -25.44 -22.67 37.10
N ALA A 391 -24.43 -21.87 37.45
CA ALA A 391 -23.04 -22.14 36.99
C ALA A 391 -22.48 -23.42 37.65
N VAL A 392 -22.84 -23.71 38.88
CA VAL A 392 -22.47 -24.93 39.56
C VAL A 392 -23.19 -26.14 38.93
N GLU A 393 -24.48 -25.99 38.58
CA GLU A 393 -25.21 -27.03 37.83
C GLU A 393 -24.54 -27.34 36.47
N VAL A 394 -24.10 -26.29 35.74
CA VAL A 394 -23.32 -26.43 34.48
C VAL A 394 -22.02 -27.18 34.76
N ALA A 395 -21.28 -26.86 35.81
CA ALA A 395 -20.05 -27.58 36.16
C ALA A 395 -20.28 -29.04 36.47
N LEU A 396 -21.36 -29.37 37.20
CA LEU A 396 -21.75 -30.77 37.48
C LEU A 396 -22.19 -31.50 36.21
N ALA A 397 -22.89 -30.84 35.30
CA ALA A 397 -23.27 -31.39 34.00
C ALA A 397 -22.06 -31.71 33.15
N LEU A 398 -21.10 -30.81 33.06
CA LEU A 398 -19.83 -31.03 32.35
C LEU A 398 -19.07 -32.22 32.93
N LYS A 399 -18.93 -32.31 34.24
CA LYS A 399 -18.31 -33.46 34.92
C LYS A 399 -19.05 -34.77 34.60
N ALA A 400 -20.38 -34.75 34.63
CA ALA A 400 -21.19 -35.95 34.35
C ALA A 400 -20.99 -36.49 32.93
N THR A 401 -20.70 -35.63 31.94
CA THR A 401 -20.45 -36.08 30.55
C THR A 401 -19.24 -37.01 30.42
N LEU A 402 -18.25 -36.84 31.30
CA LEU A 402 -17.03 -37.66 31.32
C LEU A 402 -17.17 -38.95 32.13
N SER A 403 -18.28 -39.19 32.82
CA SER A 403 -18.56 -40.44 33.53
C SER A 403 -18.71 -41.65 32.58
N TYR A 404 -19.04 -41.37 31.31
CA TYR A 404 -19.13 -42.40 30.28
C TYR A 404 -17.78 -42.54 29.55
N PRO A 405 -17.31 -43.78 29.32
CA PRO A 405 -16.04 -44.02 28.66
C PRO A 405 -16.02 -43.47 27.23
N PHE A 406 -14.82 -43.20 26.72
CA PHE A 406 -14.55 -42.90 25.33
C PHE A 406 -14.16 -44.19 24.61
N HIS A 407 -14.77 -44.47 23.46
CA HIS A 407 -14.39 -45.59 22.61
C HIS A 407 -13.55 -45.07 21.44
N ILE A 408 -12.25 -45.27 21.51
CA ILE A 408 -11.29 -44.80 20.50
C ILE A 408 -10.39 -45.97 20.11
N ASN A 409 -10.30 -46.25 18.80
CA ASN A 409 -9.47 -47.34 18.27
C ASN A 409 -9.72 -48.72 18.96
N ASN A 410 -10.99 -49.08 19.21
CA ASN A 410 -11.42 -50.26 19.93
C ASN A 410 -10.95 -50.35 21.40
N GLN A 411 -10.56 -49.27 22.00
CA GLN A 411 -10.17 -49.19 23.40
C GLN A 411 -11.15 -48.35 24.19
N GLU A 412 -11.44 -48.75 25.42
CA GLU A 412 -12.25 -48.00 26.36
C GLU A 412 -11.32 -47.12 27.22
N ILE A 413 -11.49 -45.79 27.10
CA ILE A 413 -10.69 -44.78 27.82
C ILE A 413 -11.61 -44.10 28.80
N ARG A 414 -11.20 -44.03 30.07
CA ARG A 414 -11.90 -43.30 31.13
C ARG A 414 -11.10 -42.09 31.55
N LEU A 415 -11.77 -40.98 31.73
CA LEU A 415 -11.18 -39.69 32.01
C LEU A 415 -12.08 -38.93 33.00
N GLY A 416 -11.46 -38.26 33.98
CA GLY A 416 -12.16 -37.35 34.90
C GLY A 416 -11.96 -35.88 34.50
N VAL A 417 -12.59 -35.00 35.23
CA VAL A 417 -12.38 -33.56 35.14
C VAL A 417 -12.52 -32.89 36.50
N SER A 418 -11.58 -31.99 36.78
CA SER A 418 -11.65 -31.09 37.94
C SER A 418 -12.11 -29.71 37.46
N VAL A 419 -13.16 -29.16 38.08
CA VAL A 419 -13.80 -27.92 37.68
C VAL A 419 -13.74 -26.88 38.80
N GLY A 420 -13.18 -25.73 38.53
CA GLY A 420 -13.25 -24.56 39.40
C GLY A 420 -14.27 -23.54 38.91
N VAL A 421 -15.16 -23.10 39.77
CA VAL A 421 -16.19 -22.09 39.46
C VAL A 421 -15.92 -20.80 40.22
N ALA A 422 -15.83 -19.69 39.53
CA ALA A 422 -15.70 -18.35 40.12
C ALA A 422 -16.81 -17.43 39.63
N GLU A 423 -17.55 -16.82 40.56
CA GLU A 423 -18.57 -15.83 40.23
C GLU A 423 -17.91 -14.52 39.78
N ASN A 424 -18.48 -13.88 38.78
CA ASN A 424 -18.06 -12.55 38.35
C ASN A 424 -18.59 -11.49 39.33
N LYS A 425 -17.67 -10.88 40.09
CA LYS A 425 -17.96 -9.80 41.06
C LYS A 425 -17.60 -8.41 40.52
N GLY A 426 -17.35 -8.28 39.23
CA GLY A 426 -16.90 -7.03 38.63
C GLY A 426 -15.41 -6.72 38.84
N GLU A 427 -14.63 -7.68 39.29
CA GLU A 427 -13.19 -7.56 39.57
C GLU A 427 -12.36 -8.22 38.48
N ARG A 428 -11.15 -7.66 38.21
CA ARG A 428 -10.25 -8.17 37.16
C ARG A 428 -9.52 -9.47 37.52
N ASP A 429 -9.80 -10.04 38.70
CA ASP A 429 -9.16 -11.25 39.20
C ASP A 429 -9.95 -12.55 38.91
N LEU A 430 -11.03 -12.46 38.13
CA LEU A 430 -11.93 -13.57 37.83
C LEU A 430 -11.19 -14.83 37.35
N LEU A 431 -10.21 -14.68 36.47
CA LEU A 431 -9.41 -15.78 35.94
C LEU A 431 -8.57 -16.45 37.05
N VAL A 432 -7.95 -15.61 37.92
CA VAL A 432 -7.13 -16.10 39.04
C VAL A 432 -7.99 -16.86 40.06
N ARG A 433 -9.19 -16.35 40.33
CA ARG A 433 -10.11 -17.01 41.27
C ARG A 433 -10.59 -18.36 40.72
N ALA A 434 -10.94 -18.41 39.42
CA ALA A 434 -11.35 -19.66 38.80
C ALA A 434 -10.20 -20.68 38.77
N ASP A 435 -8.97 -20.25 38.51
CA ASP A 435 -7.78 -21.11 38.53
C ASP A 435 -7.53 -21.70 39.94
N ASN A 436 -7.57 -20.82 40.97
CA ASN A 436 -7.45 -21.27 42.36
C ASN A 436 -8.54 -22.28 42.76
N ALA A 437 -9.77 -22.08 42.30
CA ALA A 437 -10.86 -23.01 42.53
C ALA A 437 -10.62 -24.38 41.84
N MET A 438 -10.19 -24.36 40.57
CA MET A 438 -9.86 -25.54 39.81
C MET A 438 -8.72 -26.33 40.46
N TYR A 439 -7.63 -25.64 40.84
CA TYR A 439 -6.50 -26.25 41.52
C TYR A 439 -6.91 -26.94 42.83
N LYS A 440 -7.83 -26.32 43.60
CA LYS A 440 -8.35 -26.86 44.84
C LYS A 440 -9.23 -28.08 44.55
N ALA A 441 -10.10 -28.03 43.53
CA ALA A 441 -10.90 -29.17 43.10
C ALA A 441 -10.02 -30.38 42.76
N LYS A 442 -8.94 -30.16 42.03
CA LYS A 442 -7.97 -31.19 41.59
C LYS A 442 -7.22 -31.81 42.77
N ARG A 443 -6.66 -30.96 43.67
CA ARG A 443 -5.82 -31.40 44.78
C ARG A 443 -6.61 -32.18 45.82
N GLU A 444 -7.85 -31.80 46.09
CA GLU A 444 -8.69 -32.40 47.13
C GLU A 444 -9.60 -33.52 46.58
N GLY A 445 -9.56 -33.77 45.25
CA GLY A 445 -10.37 -34.81 44.60
C GLY A 445 -11.87 -34.52 44.63
N LEU A 446 -12.27 -33.25 44.79
CA LEU A 446 -13.69 -32.84 44.92
C LEU A 446 -14.46 -32.93 43.61
N GLY A 447 -13.74 -32.83 42.49
CA GLY A 447 -14.30 -32.79 41.16
C GLY A 447 -14.88 -31.44 40.77
N VAL A 448 -15.65 -30.76 41.63
CA VAL A 448 -16.13 -29.41 41.44
C VAL A 448 -15.87 -28.59 42.72
N TYR A 449 -15.30 -27.39 42.58
CA TYR A 449 -15.10 -26.48 43.69
C TYR A 449 -15.50 -25.06 43.29
N GLN A 450 -16.11 -24.32 44.16
CA GLN A 450 -16.61 -22.95 43.92
C GLN A 450 -15.98 -21.95 44.89
N LEU A 451 -15.71 -20.72 44.39
CA LEU A 451 -15.20 -19.54 45.10
C LEU A 451 -16.12 -18.35 44.91
#